data_d6e804ca4388a9e8070b418d6a8e3367
#
_entry.id   d6e804ca4388a9e8070b418d6a8e3367
#
_cell.length_a   1.000
_cell.length_b   1.000
_cell.length_c   1.000
_cell.angle_alpha   90.00
_cell.angle_beta   90.00
_cell.angle_gamma   90.00
#
_symmetry.space_group_name_H-M   'P 1'
#
loop_
_entity.id
_entity.type
_entity.pdbx_description
1 polymer ?
#
loop_
_entity_poly.entity_id
_entity_poly.type
_entity_poly.pdbx_seq_one_letter_code
_entity_poly.pdbx_strand_id
1 'polypeptide(L)'
;MASAAPALEQKLSRNPGKIGMLIFGLALLAGLIYTVVSVGSDLSTVRTTSLFPFFLLGVALLTALGFEFVNGFHDTANAVATVIYTHSMEPHVAVVWSGVWNFIGVLTSSGAVAFGILSLLPVELILQVSSGAGFAMVFALLIAAILWNLGTWYFGLPASSSHTMVGSIIGVGIANQLMSPRSGTSGVDWGQALNVGKSLLISPLVGFFVAAALLMICKVLIKDKRLYEAPEGDAPPPFWIRGLLVLTCTGVSFAHGSNDGQKGMGLIMLILVGTVPTAYALNHAVSASQTADFLASSQQTAQVVSKYVQPSAVVADPRDDLTNYIRTKEFNANTMLALSQYINEIGNEVREFKMLRNVPSDKMGNLRNDMYVVSETIRLVEKAGQTTQFDVDDKKVLANYKKHMDLATKFIPPWVKVAVAMALGLGTMIGWKRIVVTVGEKIGKSHLTYGQGAAAEITAMATIMTADRLGLPVSTTHVLSSGVAGTMAANHTGLQWETVRNLALAWVLTLPVAMLLSGFLFWTFRRVF
;
A
#
# COMPACT_ATOMS: atom_id res chain seq x y z
N MET A 1 -35.87 -17.50 11.57
CA MET A 1 -35.11 -16.24 11.43
C MET A 1 -35.78 -15.17 12.28
N ALA A 2 -35.81 -15.27 13.57
CA ALA A 2 -36.41 -14.18 14.35
C ALA A 2 -35.94 -14.32 15.79
N SER A 3 -35.18 -13.43 16.24
CA SER A 3 -35.10 -12.85 17.59
C SER A 3 -33.72 -12.38 18.05
N ALA A 4 -32.63 -12.74 17.39
CA ALA A 4 -31.31 -12.16 17.73
C ALA A 4 -31.07 -10.80 17.00
N ALA A 5 -31.76 -10.52 15.90
CA ALA A 5 -31.63 -9.29 15.12
C ALA A 5 -31.89 -7.99 15.91
N PRO A 6 -32.92 -7.85 16.74
CA PRO A 6 -33.22 -6.56 17.37
C PRO A 6 -32.17 -6.11 18.39
N ALA A 7 -31.61 -7.02 19.16
CA ALA A 7 -30.67 -6.68 20.24
C ALA A 7 -29.28 -6.30 19.67
N LEU A 8 -28.78 -7.03 18.68
CA LEU A 8 -27.52 -6.71 18.00
C LEU A 8 -27.66 -5.41 17.19
N GLU A 9 -28.77 -5.24 16.47
CA GLU A 9 -29.04 -4.02 15.71
C GLU A 9 -29.11 -2.77 16.60
N GLN A 10 -29.66 -2.94 17.80
CA GLN A 10 -29.69 -1.91 18.84
C GLN A 10 -28.29 -1.61 19.39
N LYS A 11 -27.44 -2.62 19.60
CA LYS A 11 -26.04 -2.46 19.99
C LYS A 11 -25.22 -1.77 18.89
N LEU A 12 -25.42 -2.17 17.63
CA LEU A 12 -24.79 -1.54 16.47
C LEU A 12 -25.22 -0.09 16.25
N SER A 13 -26.42 0.31 16.70
CA SER A 13 -26.95 1.67 16.53
C SER A 13 -26.59 2.61 17.68
N ARG A 14 -25.98 2.15 18.77
CA ARG A 14 -25.49 3.00 19.85
C ARG A 14 -24.48 4.01 19.33
N ASN A 15 -24.70 5.27 19.64
CA ASN A 15 -23.68 6.29 19.37
C ASN A 15 -22.57 6.22 20.43
N PRO A 16 -21.31 6.47 20.05
CA PRO A 16 -20.26 6.66 21.04
C PRO A 16 -20.66 7.80 21.98
N GLY A 17 -20.50 7.61 23.28
CA GLY A 17 -20.84 8.63 24.27
C GLY A 17 -20.02 9.91 24.05
N LYS A 18 -20.47 11.03 24.64
CA LYS A 18 -19.79 12.35 24.53
C LYS A 18 -18.30 12.28 24.85
N ILE A 19 -17.91 11.44 25.83
CA ILE A 19 -16.50 11.23 26.20
C ILE A 19 -15.75 10.54 25.07
N GLY A 20 -16.31 9.51 24.44
CA GLY A 20 -15.70 8.83 23.30
C GLY A 20 -15.48 9.76 22.10
N MET A 21 -16.47 10.62 21.79
CA MET A 21 -16.33 11.62 20.73
C MET A 21 -15.25 12.67 21.08
N LEU A 22 -15.15 13.07 22.36
CA LEU A 22 -14.12 14.01 22.81
C LEU A 22 -12.71 13.39 22.67
N ILE A 23 -12.52 12.16 23.15
CA ILE A 23 -11.23 11.44 23.03
C ILE A 23 -10.84 11.30 21.55
N PHE A 24 -11.77 10.91 20.69
CA PHE A 24 -11.56 10.82 19.25
C PHE A 24 -11.13 12.17 18.65
N GLY A 25 -11.85 13.24 18.97
CA GLY A 25 -11.53 14.59 18.48
C GLY A 25 -10.16 15.08 18.97
N LEU A 26 -9.80 14.81 20.23
CA LEU A 26 -8.49 15.14 20.79
C LEU A 26 -7.37 14.32 20.12
N ALA A 27 -7.58 13.04 19.86
CA ALA A 27 -6.60 12.19 19.16
C ALA A 27 -6.39 12.69 17.73
N LEU A 28 -7.46 13.00 16.99
CA LEU A 28 -7.38 13.55 15.65
C LEU A 28 -6.61 14.87 15.63
N LEU A 29 -6.94 15.78 16.55
CA LEU A 29 -6.26 17.07 16.67
C LEU A 29 -4.78 16.90 17.01
N ALA A 30 -4.44 16.00 17.93
CA ALA A 30 -3.06 15.69 18.29
C ALA A 30 -2.26 15.15 17.09
N GLY A 31 -2.86 14.26 16.30
CA GLY A 31 -2.24 13.74 15.05
C GLY A 31 -2.00 14.82 14.01
N LEU A 32 -2.97 15.72 13.81
CA LEU A 32 -2.83 16.86 12.90
C LEU A 32 -1.74 17.83 13.36
N ILE A 33 -1.74 18.20 14.64
CA ILE A 33 -0.71 19.07 15.23
C ILE A 33 0.68 18.43 15.07
N TYR A 34 0.82 17.15 15.41
CA TYR A 34 2.07 16.43 15.26
C TYR A 34 2.57 16.46 13.80
N THR A 35 1.70 16.20 12.85
CA THR A 35 2.03 16.25 11.41
C THR A 35 2.48 17.64 10.99
N VAL A 36 1.73 18.69 11.35
CA VAL A 36 2.04 20.08 11.01
C VAL A 36 3.37 20.52 11.61
N VAL A 37 3.62 20.20 12.89
CA VAL A 37 4.89 20.53 13.57
C VAL A 37 6.06 19.80 12.93
N SER A 38 5.91 18.50 12.61
CA SER A 38 6.97 17.71 11.97
C SER A 38 7.31 18.24 10.58
N VAL A 39 6.30 18.48 9.74
CA VAL A 39 6.49 19.10 8.41
C VAL A 39 7.12 20.49 8.55
N GLY A 40 6.62 21.32 9.48
CA GLY A 40 7.17 22.66 9.71
C GLY A 40 8.63 22.64 10.15
N SER A 41 9.03 21.66 10.98
CA SER A 41 10.43 21.45 11.38
C SER A 41 11.30 21.10 10.17
N ASP A 42 10.86 20.16 9.33
CA ASP A 42 11.60 19.73 8.14
C ASP A 42 11.69 20.85 7.09
N LEU A 43 10.65 21.69 6.98
CA LEU A 43 10.60 22.84 6.08
C LEU A 43 11.41 24.03 6.59
N SER A 44 11.76 24.11 7.86
CA SER A 44 12.49 25.26 8.43
C SER A 44 13.86 25.51 7.79
N THR A 45 14.45 24.49 7.18
CA THR A 45 15.74 24.54 6.49
C THR A 45 15.62 24.88 4.99
N VAL A 46 14.38 24.92 4.47
CA VAL A 46 14.12 25.11 3.03
C VAL A 46 13.93 26.58 2.71
N ARG A 47 14.82 27.13 1.90
CA ARG A 47 14.68 28.51 1.41
C ARG A 47 13.70 28.52 0.23
N THR A 48 12.62 29.29 0.34
CA THR A 48 11.62 29.42 -0.72
C THR A 48 11.33 30.88 -1.06
N THR A 49 11.04 31.09 -2.33
CA THR A 49 10.61 32.39 -2.87
C THR A 49 9.08 32.49 -2.97
N SER A 50 8.36 31.41 -2.81
CA SER A 50 6.89 31.34 -2.94
C SER A 50 6.26 30.42 -1.89
N LEU A 51 5.10 30.80 -1.36
CA LEU A 51 4.30 30.01 -0.43
C LEU A 51 3.35 29.03 -1.15
N PHE A 52 3.13 29.20 -2.44
CA PHE A 52 2.16 28.40 -3.20
C PHE A 52 2.48 26.90 -3.24
N PRO A 53 3.74 26.43 -3.43
CA PRO A 53 4.08 25.02 -3.34
C PRO A 53 3.78 24.41 -1.96
N PHE A 54 3.93 25.18 -0.87
CA PHE A 54 3.61 24.69 0.48
C PHE A 54 2.11 24.61 0.73
N PHE A 55 1.32 25.50 0.15
CA PHE A 55 -0.12 25.38 0.17
C PHE A 55 -0.57 24.09 -0.55
N LEU A 56 -0.04 23.83 -1.74
CA LEU A 56 -0.32 22.59 -2.48
C LEU A 56 0.16 21.35 -1.72
N LEU A 57 1.33 21.42 -1.08
CA LEU A 57 1.82 20.35 -0.19
C LEU A 57 0.80 20.07 0.92
N GLY A 58 0.34 21.09 1.62
CA GLY A 58 -0.64 20.93 2.70
C GLY A 58 -1.93 20.27 2.21
N VAL A 59 -2.48 20.73 1.07
CA VAL A 59 -3.68 20.14 0.46
C VAL A 59 -3.45 18.69 0.04
N ALA A 60 -2.29 18.38 -0.58
CA ALA A 60 -1.95 17.02 -1.01
C ALA A 60 -1.77 16.08 0.18
N LEU A 61 -1.08 16.51 1.24
CA LEU A 61 -0.93 15.73 2.48
C LEU A 61 -2.28 15.48 3.15
N LEU A 62 -3.13 16.50 3.25
CA LEU A 62 -4.47 16.35 3.82
C LEU A 62 -5.31 15.37 2.99
N THR A 63 -5.21 15.43 1.66
CA THR A 63 -5.91 14.49 0.77
C THR A 63 -5.39 13.06 0.93
N ALA A 64 -4.07 12.87 1.06
CA ALA A 64 -3.46 11.56 1.27
C ALA A 64 -3.83 10.97 2.64
N LEU A 65 -3.82 11.77 3.70
CA LEU A 65 -4.30 11.35 5.03
C LEU A 65 -5.81 11.10 5.03
N GLY A 66 -6.57 11.88 4.27
CA GLY A 66 -8.00 11.66 4.02
C GLY A 66 -8.26 10.32 3.33
N PHE A 67 -7.45 9.94 2.35
CA PHE A 67 -7.53 8.62 1.72
C PHE A 67 -7.29 7.50 2.75
N GLU A 68 -6.26 7.59 3.60
CA GLU A 68 -5.99 6.59 4.62
C GLU A 68 -7.09 6.53 5.70
N PHE A 69 -7.66 7.66 6.05
CA PHE A 69 -8.81 7.71 6.95
C PHE A 69 -10.02 6.98 6.36
N VAL A 70 -10.32 7.21 5.06
CA VAL A 70 -11.37 6.50 4.32
C VAL A 70 -11.07 5.01 4.22
N ASN A 71 -9.81 4.64 3.96
CA ASN A 71 -9.35 3.27 3.96
C ASN A 71 -9.63 2.58 5.31
N GLY A 72 -9.32 3.26 6.42
CA GLY A 72 -9.57 2.75 7.77
C GLY A 72 -11.03 2.37 7.99
N PHE A 73 -12.00 3.22 7.72
CA PHE A 73 -13.40 2.90 8.00
C PHE A 73 -14.02 1.94 6.97
N HIS A 74 -13.50 1.91 5.77
CA HIS A 74 -13.98 1.01 4.73
C HIS A 74 -13.57 -0.45 5.02
N ASP A 75 -12.33 -0.65 5.47
CA ASP A 75 -11.76 -1.99 5.62
C ASP A 75 -11.81 -2.56 7.05
N THR A 76 -12.19 -1.75 8.06
CA THR A 76 -12.32 -2.19 9.46
C THR A 76 -13.24 -3.39 9.64
N ALA A 77 -14.32 -3.45 8.87
CA ALA A 77 -15.30 -4.54 8.95
C ALA A 77 -14.64 -5.90 8.84
N ASN A 78 -13.55 -5.99 8.10
CA ASN A 78 -12.84 -7.23 7.86
C ASN A 78 -12.26 -7.84 9.14
N ALA A 79 -11.81 -7.01 10.07
CA ALA A 79 -11.23 -7.48 11.32
C ALA A 79 -12.24 -7.63 12.45
N VAL A 80 -13.34 -6.85 12.46
CA VAL A 80 -14.24 -6.79 13.62
C VAL A 80 -15.55 -7.53 13.44
N ALA A 81 -15.96 -7.85 12.21
CA ALA A 81 -17.24 -8.52 11.95
C ALA A 81 -17.35 -9.82 12.75
N THR A 82 -16.31 -10.64 12.76
CA THR A 82 -16.29 -11.93 13.44
C THR A 82 -16.50 -11.77 14.96
N VAL A 83 -15.69 -10.91 15.61
CA VAL A 83 -15.77 -10.74 17.08
C VAL A 83 -17.06 -10.05 17.53
N ILE A 84 -17.69 -9.24 16.66
CA ILE A 84 -18.98 -8.61 16.93
C ILE A 84 -20.11 -9.64 16.80
N TYR A 85 -20.17 -10.37 15.67
CA TYR A 85 -21.24 -11.32 15.40
C TYR A 85 -21.17 -12.61 16.24
N THR A 86 -20.01 -12.89 16.81
CA THR A 86 -19.82 -13.99 17.77
C THR A 86 -19.98 -13.56 19.22
N HIS A 87 -20.38 -12.32 19.49
CA HIS A 87 -20.48 -11.71 20.83
C HIS A 87 -19.19 -11.80 21.66
N SER A 88 -18.05 -11.94 21.01
CA SER A 88 -16.72 -12.01 21.66
C SER A 88 -16.27 -10.64 22.19
N MET A 89 -16.65 -9.56 21.50
CA MET A 89 -16.41 -8.18 21.92
C MET A 89 -17.63 -7.30 21.64
N GLU A 90 -17.85 -6.31 22.50
CA GLU A 90 -18.83 -5.26 22.24
C GLU A 90 -18.39 -4.43 21.00
N PRO A 91 -19.32 -4.00 20.11
CA PRO A 91 -18.97 -3.37 18.84
C PRO A 91 -18.00 -2.19 18.95
N HIS A 92 -18.23 -1.27 19.89
CA HIS A 92 -17.36 -0.12 20.08
C HIS A 92 -15.96 -0.50 20.60
N VAL A 93 -15.89 -1.52 21.46
CA VAL A 93 -14.61 -2.04 21.95
C VAL A 93 -13.84 -2.70 20.80
N ALA A 94 -14.53 -3.48 19.96
CA ALA A 94 -13.92 -4.15 18.82
C ALA A 94 -13.29 -3.17 17.83
N VAL A 95 -13.98 -2.07 17.48
CA VAL A 95 -13.44 -1.09 16.53
C VAL A 95 -12.28 -0.27 17.11
N VAL A 96 -12.32 0.07 18.40
CA VAL A 96 -11.20 0.72 19.08
C VAL A 96 -10.01 -0.22 19.16
N TRP A 97 -10.23 -1.47 19.52
CA TRP A 97 -9.20 -2.52 19.54
C TRP A 97 -8.54 -2.70 18.18
N SER A 98 -9.34 -2.85 17.14
CA SER A 98 -8.85 -2.95 15.75
C SER A 98 -8.07 -1.70 15.35
N GLY A 99 -8.56 -0.49 15.69
CA GLY A 99 -7.87 0.77 15.41
C GLY A 99 -6.48 0.86 16.05
N VAL A 100 -6.35 0.40 17.30
CA VAL A 100 -5.05 0.35 18.01
C VAL A 100 -4.08 -0.62 17.32
N TRP A 101 -4.55 -1.81 16.93
CA TRP A 101 -3.69 -2.78 16.26
C TRP A 101 -3.37 -2.42 14.82
N ASN A 102 -4.27 -1.76 14.11
CA ASN A 102 -3.97 -1.12 12.84
C ASN A 102 -2.86 -0.07 12.99
N PHE A 103 -2.97 0.80 13.98
CA PHE A 103 -1.95 1.81 14.29
C PHE A 103 -0.57 1.16 14.53
N ILE A 104 -0.50 0.11 15.35
CA ILE A 104 0.75 -0.61 15.62
C ILE A 104 1.28 -1.28 14.35
N GLY A 105 0.42 -1.89 13.53
CA GLY A 105 0.78 -2.51 12.26
C GLY A 105 1.44 -1.50 11.31
N VAL A 106 0.85 -0.32 11.15
CA VAL A 106 1.41 0.77 10.33
C VAL A 106 2.79 1.18 10.83
N LEU A 107 2.95 1.41 12.15
CA LEU A 107 4.24 1.85 12.71
C LEU A 107 5.37 0.84 12.48
N THR A 108 5.06 -0.44 12.53
CA THR A 108 6.05 -1.53 12.39
C THR A 108 6.28 -1.98 10.96
N SER A 109 5.52 -1.45 10.00
CA SER A 109 5.62 -1.83 8.59
C SER A 109 6.97 -1.48 7.96
N SER A 110 7.38 -2.30 6.97
CA SER A 110 8.69 -2.18 6.30
C SER A 110 8.76 -1.05 5.26
N GLY A 111 7.66 -0.68 4.64
CA GLY A 111 7.59 0.21 3.48
C GLY A 111 7.73 -0.50 2.12
N ALA A 112 7.95 -1.82 2.09
CA ALA A 112 8.16 -2.55 0.84
C ALA A 112 6.97 -2.46 -0.12
N VAL A 113 5.75 -2.56 0.40
CA VAL A 113 4.50 -2.42 -0.39
C VAL A 113 4.37 -1.01 -0.94
N ALA A 114 4.75 0.03 -0.17
CA ALA A 114 4.71 1.42 -0.59
C ALA A 114 5.49 1.63 -1.89
N PHE A 115 6.74 1.20 -1.92
CA PHE A 115 7.61 1.36 -3.08
C PHE A 115 7.23 0.41 -4.23
N GLY A 116 6.68 -0.78 -3.92
CA GLY A 116 6.14 -1.70 -4.92
C GLY A 116 4.97 -1.11 -5.70
N ILE A 117 4.09 -0.36 -5.05
CA ILE A 117 2.97 0.34 -5.69
C ILE A 117 3.45 1.54 -6.52
N LEU A 118 4.38 2.33 -5.98
CA LEU A 118 4.92 3.47 -6.71
C LEU A 118 5.61 3.08 -8.01
N SER A 119 6.21 1.89 -8.08
CA SER A 119 6.85 1.40 -9.31
C SER A 119 5.89 1.10 -10.48
N LEU A 120 4.57 1.19 -10.26
CA LEU A 120 3.56 1.13 -11.32
C LEU A 120 3.45 2.45 -12.11
N LEU A 121 3.84 3.57 -11.50
CA LEU A 121 3.77 4.89 -12.12
C LEU A 121 4.77 5.03 -13.26
N PRO A 122 4.43 5.77 -14.33
CA PRO A 122 5.39 6.17 -15.34
C PRO A 122 6.59 6.89 -14.72
N VAL A 123 7.80 6.50 -15.16
CA VAL A 123 9.05 7.04 -14.62
C VAL A 123 9.10 8.57 -14.75
N GLU A 124 8.62 9.11 -15.86
CA GLU A 124 8.60 10.55 -16.11
C GLU A 124 7.77 11.30 -15.05
N LEU A 125 6.64 10.72 -14.62
CA LEU A 125 5.82 11.32 -13.58
C LEU A 125 6.50 11.25 -12.21
N ILE A 126 7.27 10.19 -11.94
CA ILE A 126 8.05 10.07 -10.69
C ILE A 126 9.21 11.07 -10.68
N LEU A 127 9.91 11.22 -11.81
CA LEU A 127 11.04 12.16 -11.93
C LEU A 127 10.59 13.63 -11.92
N GLN A 128 9.36 13.91 -12.35
CA GLN A 128 8.80 15.25 -12.49
C GLN A 128 7.62 15.52 -11.52
N VAL A 129 7.63 14.91 -10.36
CA VAL A 129 6.52 15.06 -9.38
C VAL A 129 6.31 16.51 -8.96
N SER A 130 7.35 17.33 -8.97
CA SER A 130 7.29 18.77 -8.69
C SER A 130 6.64 19.61 -9.80
N SER A 131 6.38 19.02 -10.97
CA SER A 131 5.71 19.70 -12.08
C SER A 131 4.19 19.74 -11.91
N GLY A 132 3.52 20.60 -12.69
CA GLY A 132 2.06 20.59 -12.75
C GLY A 132 1.49 19.20 -13.11
N ALA A 133 2.18 18.43 -13.96
CA ALA A 133 1.81 17.05 -14.27
C ALA A 133 1.86 16.12 -13.04
N GLY A 134 2.87 16.29 -12.19
CA GLY A 134 3.01 15.54 -10.95
C GLY A 134 1.90 15.85 -9.96
N PHE A 135 1.55 17.10 -9.75
CA PHE A 135 0.43 17.48 -8.90
C PHE A 135 -0.91 16.98 -9.46
N ALA A 136 -1.14 17.13 -10.77
CA ALA A 136 -2.33 16.59 -11.43
C ALA A 136 -2.46 15.08 -11.22
N MET A 137 -1.35 14.33 -11.31
CA MET A 137 -1.28 12.90 -11.04
C MET A 137 -1.71 12.59 -9.60
N VAL A 138 -1.05 13.20 -8.61
CA VAL A 138 -1.30 12.94 -7.19
C VAL A 138 -2.76 13.21 -6.82
N PHE A 139 -3.30 14.35 -7.20
CA PHE A 139 -4.69 14.69 -6.91
C PHE A 139 -5.67 13.78 -7.64
N ALA A 140 -5.43 13.45 -8.90
CA ALA A 140 -6.31 12.59 -9.67
C ALA A 140 -6.42 11.20 -9.06
N LEU A 141 -5.30 10.57 -8.73
CA LEU A 141 -5.32 9.22 -8.16
C LEU A 141 -5.92 9.17 -6.75
N LEU A 142 -5.60 10.15 -5.88
CA LEU A 142 -6.13 10.19 -4.52
C LEU A 142 -7.64 10.49 -4.49
N ILE A 143 -8.08 11.49 -5.24
CA ILE A 143 -9.50 11.87 -5.28
C ILE A 143 -10.33 10.75 -5.91
N ALA A 144 -9.85 10.11 -6.99
CA ALA A 144 -10.54 8.97 -7.58
C ALA A 144 -10.69 7.82 -6.57
N ALA A 145 -9.63 7.51 -5.83
CA ALA A 145 -9.65 6.46 -4.82
C ALA A 145 -10.61 6.79 -3.66
N ILE A 146 -10.60 8.02 -3.17
CA ILE A 146 -11.52 8.48 -2.11
C ILE A 146 -12.97 8.38 -2.59
N LEU A 147 -13.28 8.91 -3.78
CA LEU A 147 -14.64 8.93 -4.31
C LEU A 147 -15.18 7.51 -4.50
N TRP A 148 -14.37 6.58 -5.04
CA TRP A 148 -14.80 5.20 -5.22
C TRP A 148 -15.01 4.48 -3.90
N ASN A 149 -14.08 4.62 -2.94
CA ASN A 149 -14.21 4.00 -1.62
C ASN A 149 -15.42 4.56 -0.85
N LEU A 150 -15.67 5.86 -0.92
CA LEU A 150 -16.86 6.47 -0.31
C LEU A 150 -18.15 5.98 -0.97
N GLY A 151 -18.16 5.85 -2.31
CA GLY A 151 -19.32 5.36 -3.06
C GLY A 151 -19.65 3.92 -2.67
N THR A 152 -18.68 3.01 -2.69
CA THR A 152 -18.89 1.60 -2.33
C THR A 152 -19.27 1.45 -0.86
N TRP A 153 -18.67 2.22 0.04
CA TRP A 153 -19.06 2.27 1.44
C TRP A 153 -20.51 2.74 1.62
N TYR A 154 -20.92 3.77 0.88
CA TYR A 154 -22.30 4.29 0.97
C TYR A 154 -23.34 3.21 0.65
N PHE A 155 -23.06 2.35 -0.33
CA PHE A 155 -23.90 1.21 -0.69
C PHE A 155 -23.68 -0.04 0.20
N GLY A 156 -22.75 0.02 1.18
CA GLY A 156 -22.42 -1.11 2.05
C GLY A 156 -21.75 -2.27 1.29
N LEU A 157 -21.06 -1.97 0.21
CA LEU A 157 -20.32 -2.95 -0.60
C LEU A 157 -18.86 -2.98 -0.14
N PRO A 158 -18.38 -4.07 0.46
CA PRO A 158 -16.97 -4.25 0.78
C PRO A 158 -16.15 -4.37 -0.50
N ALA A 159 -15.59 -3.26 -0.95
CA ALA A 159 -14.67 -3.17 -2.06
C ALA A 159 -13.22 -3.13 -1.57
N SER A 160 -12.27 -3.19 -2.46
CA SER A 160 -10.84 -3.21 -2.15
C SER A 160 -10.18 -1.86 -2.39
N SER A 161 -9.69 -1.23 -1.33
CA SER A 161 -8.87 -0.02 -1.43
C SER A 161 -7.58 -0.25 -2.23
N SER A 162 -7.00 -1.47 -2.19
CA SER A 162 -5.84 -1.84 -3.02
C SER A 162 -6.17 -1.84 -4.51
N HIS A 163 -7.31 -2.43 -4.91
CA HIS A 163 -7.76 -2.41 -6.31
C HIS A 163 -8.06 -0.98 -6.76
N THR A 164 -8.69 -0.19 -5.91
CA THR A 164 -9.00 1.21 -6.19
C THR A 164 -7.74 2.02 -6.45
N MET A 165 -6.73 1.89 -5.58
CA MET A 165 -5.47 2.61 -5.75
C MET A 165 -4.70 2.16 -6.98
N VAL A 166 -4.54 0.84 -7.19
CA VAL A 166 -3.85 0.29 -8.37
C VAL A 166 -4.57 0.70 -9.65
N GLY A 167 -5.90 0.62 -9.68
CA GLY A 167 -6.70 1.12 -10.78
C GLY A 167 -6.46 2.61 -11.05
N SER A 168 -6.46 3.43 -9.99
CA SER A 168 -6.22 4.87 -10.11
C SER A 168 -4.83 5.18 -10.67
N ILE A 169 -3.80 4.45 -10.25
CA ILE A 169 -2.44 4.60 -10.77
C ILE A 169 -2.37 4.23 -12.26
N ILE A 170 -2.95 3.09 -12.63
CA ILE A 170 -2.99 2.63 -14.03
C ILE A 170 -3.76 3.64 -14.90
N GLY A 171 -4.89 4.15 -14.42
CA GLY A 171 -5.70 5.13 -15.14
C GLY A 171 -4.95 6.43 -15.43
N VAL A 172 -4.24 6.96 -14.46
CA VAL A 172 -3.35 8.12 -14.65
C VAL A 172 -2.23 7.80 -15.64
N GLY A 173 -1.59 6.63 -15.53
CA GLY A 173 -0.53 6.22 -16.44
C GLY A 173 -0.99 6.11 -17.90
N ILE A 174 -2.16 5.52 -18.13
CA ILE A 174 -2.78 5.44 -19.47
C ILE A 174 -3.12 6.84 -19.99
N ALA A 175 -3.77 7.68 -19.16
CA ALA A 175 -4.11 9.04 -19.56
C ALA A 175 -2.87 9.88 -19.90
N ASN A 176 -1.78 9.74 -19.12
CA ASN A 176 -0.51 10.38 -19.42
C ASN A 176 0.06 9.93 -20.78
N GLN A 177 0.00 8.65 -21.08
CA GLN A 177 0.46 8.09 -22.34
C GLN A 177 -0.36 8.59 -23.53
N LEU A 178 -1.69 8.66 -23.39
CA LEU A 178 -2.59 9.17 -24.44
C LEU A 178 -2.43 10.67 -24.68
N MET A 179 -2.11 11.45 -23.66
CA MET A 179 -1.92 12.90 -23.76
C MET A 179 -0.54 13.32 -24.30
N SER A 180 0.43 12.42 -24.28
CA SER A 180 1.80 12.69 -24.69
C SER A 180 2.34 11.69 -25.74
N PRO A 181 1.60 11.43 -26.84
CA PRO A 181 1.95 10.36 -27.77
C PRO A 181 3.25 10.63 -28.55
N ARG A 182 3.67 11.89 -28.68
CA ARG A 182 4.87 12.30 -29.43
C ARG A 182 6.13 12.38 -28.58
N SER A 183 6.00 12.53 -27.27
CA SER A 183 7.14 12.66 -26.34
C SER A 183 7.68 11.30 -25.86
N GLY A 184 7.02 10.21 -26.25
CA GLY A 184 7.43 8.85 -25.89
C GLY A 184 7.47 8.66 -24.37
N THR A 185 6.34 8.54 -23.70
CA THR A 185 6.26 8.22 -22.27
C THR A 185 6.45 6.72 -22.06
N SER A 186 7.00 6.33 -20.90
CA SER A 186 7.14 4.91 -20.51
C SER A 186 5.77 4.22 -20.35
N GLY A 187 4.73 5.00 -20.12
CA GLY A 187 3.40 4.48 -19.79
C GLY A 187 3.39 3.69 -18.47
N VAL A 188 2.41 2.82 -18.32
CA VAL A 188 2.29 1.92 -17.18
C VAL A 188 3.32 0.79 -17.28
N ASP A 189 4.01 0.44 -16.18
CA ASP A 189 4.77 -0.82 -16.13
C ASP A 189 3.81 -2.01 -16.11
N TRP A 190 3.41 -2.47 -17.31
CA TRP A 190 2.48 -3.58 -17.46
C TRP A 190 2.98 -4.89 -16.84
N GLY A 191 4.30 -5.07 -16.80
CA GLY A 191 4.89 -6.24 -16.14
C GLY A 191 4.68 -6.20 -14.63
N GLN A 192 4.84 -5.02 -14.01
CA GLN A 192 4.55 -4.83 -12.60
C GLN A 192 3.03 -4.83 -12.35
N ALA A 193 2.25 -4.20 -13.21
CA ALA A 193 0.79 -4.22 -13.14
C ALA A 193 0.23 -5.65 -13.17
N LEU A 194 0.80 -6.52 -14.02
CA LEU A 194 0.42 -7.94 -14.06
C LEU A 194 0.78 -8.69 -12.77
N ASN A 195 1.96 -8.43 -12.18
CA ASN A 195 2.35 -9.06 -10.91
C ASN A 195 1.43 -8.64 -9.77
N VAL A 196 1.13 -7.35 -9.67
CA VAL A 196 0.17 -6.83 -8.70
C VAL A 196 -1.23 -7.39 -8.97
N GLY A 197 -1.66 -7.39 -10.24
CA GLY A 197 -2.95 -7.97 -10.66
C GLY A 197 -3.08 -9.45 -10.29
N LYS A 198 -2.02 -10.25 -10.48
CA LYS A 198 -1.98 -11.66 -10.04
C LYS A 198 -2.14 -11.78 -8.53
N SER A 199 -1.42 -10.97 -7.74
CA SER A 199 -1.56 -10.97 -6.27
C SER A 199 -3.00 -10.65 -5.83
N LEU A 200 -3.59 -9.63 -6.43
CA LEU A 200 -4.96 -9.21 -6.14
C LEU A 200 -6.01 -10.26 -6.55
N LEU A 201 -5.77 -11.01 -7.63
CA LEU A 201 -6.67 -12.04 -8.13
C LEU A 201 -6.52 -13.37 -7.36
N ILE A 202 -5.30 -13.72 -6.95
CA ILE A 202 -5.03 -14.96 -6.22
C ILE A 202 -5.52 -14.83 -4.76
N SER A 203 -5.43 -13.65 -4.18
CA SER A 203 -5.74 -13.45 -2.76
C SER A 203 -7.17 -13.89 -2.35
N PRO A 204 -8.26 -13.60 -3.08
CA PRO A 204 -9.59 -14.11 -2.73
C PRO A 204 -9.73 -15.64 -2.94
N LEU A 205 -9.01 -16.22 -3.90
CA LEU A 205 -8.99 -17.68 -4.08
C LEU A 205 -8.32 -18.35 -2.90
N VAL A 206 -7.18 -17.83 -2.45
CA VAL A 206 -6.50 -18.30 -1.23
C VAL A 206 -7.44 -18.14 -0.04
N GLY A 207 -8.08 -16.98 0.13
CA GLY A 207 -9.05 -16.74 1.18
C GLY A 207 -10.13 -17.82 1.23
N PHE A 208 -10.78 -18.07 0.09
CA PHE A 208 -11.87 -19.05 0.00
C PHE A 208 -11.42 -20.49 0.29
N PHE A 209 -10.43 -20.99 -0.45
CA PHE A 209 -10.06 -22.40 -0.38
C PHE A 209 -9.27 -22.75 0.88
N VAL A 210 -8.36 -21.87 1.33
CA VAL A 210 -7.55 -22.15 2.52
C VAL A 210 -8.41 -22.04 3.79
N ALA A 211 -9.31 -21.05 3.89
CA ALA A 211 -10.20 -20.96 5.04
C ALA A 211 -11.18 -22.15 5.12
N ALA A 212 -11.71 -22.59 3.97
CA ALA A 212 -12.54 -23.80 3.89
C ALA A 212 -11.77 -25.04 4.36
N ALA A 213 -10.56 -25.25 3.84
CA ALA A 213 -9.70 -26.38 4.21
C ALA A 213 -9.32 -26.33 5.70
N LEU A 214 -8.93 -25.14 6.20
CA LEU A 214 -8.59 -24.95 7.61
C LEU A 214 -9.76 -25.30 8.53
N LEU A 215 -10.97 -24.84 8.21
CA LEU A 215 -12.17 -25.21 8.97
C LEU A 215 -12.39 -26.74 8.99
N MET A 216 -12.24 -27.40 7.85
CA MET A 216 -12.40 -28.87 7.75
C MET A 216 -11.34 -29.60 8.59
N ILE A 217 -10.08 -29.16 8.53
CA ILE A 217 -8.98 -29.68 9.35
C ILE A 217 -9.30 -29.48 10.84
N CYS A 218 -9.73 -28.28 11.23
CA CYS A 218 -10.12 -27.99 12.61
C CYS A 218 -11.23 -28.93 13.10
N LYS A 219 -12.25 -29.21 12.28
CA LYS A 219 -13.33 -30.15 12.64
C LYS A 219 -12.84 -31.58 12.88
N VAL A 220 -11.77 -31.99 12.20
CA VAL A 220 -11.15 -33.31 12.42
C VAL A 220 -10.32 -33.32 13.70
N LEU A 221 -9.54 -32.27 13.96
CA LEU A 221 -8.58 -32.22 15.06
C LEU A 221 -9.20 -31.74 16.38
N ILE A 222 -10.09 -30.77 16.35
CA ILE A 222 -10.70 -30.15 17.52
C ILE A 222 -12.13 -30.69 17.67
N LYS A 223 -12.39 -31.51 18.69
CA LYS A 223 -13.67 -32.17 18.87
C LYS A 223 -14.66 -31.37 19.72
N ASP A 224 -14.30 -30.17 20.17
CA ASP A 224 -15.22 -29.30 20.92
C ASP A 224 -16.31 -28.76 19.99
N LYS A 225 -17.52 -29.31 20.11
CA LYS A 225 -18.66 -28.93 19.25
C LYS A 225 -19.02 -27.44 19.36
N ARG A 226 -18.80 -26.83 20.53
CA ARG A 226 -19.10 -25.43 20.78
C ARG A 226 -18.41 -24.50 19.77
N LEU A 227 -17.24 -24.89 19.27
CA LEU A 227 -16.52 -24.12 18.26
C LEU A 227 -17.27 -24.02 16.93
N TYR A 228 -18.11 -24.99 16.61
CA TYR A 228 -18.81 -25.13 15.33
C TYR A 228 -20.30 -24.81 15.39
N GLU A 229 -20.77 -24.35 16.54
CA GLU A 229 -22.14 -23.93 16.76
C GLU A 229 -22.25 -22.41 16.57
N ALA A 230 -23.42 -21.95 16.15
CA ALA A 230 -23.70 -20.51 16.09
C ALA A 230 -23.90 -19.95 17.51
N PRO A 231 -23.61 -18.68 17.76
CA PRO A 231 -23.90 -18.06 19.04
C PRO A 231 -25.37 -18.18 19.41
N GLU A 232 -25.66 -18.61 20.65
CA GLU A 232 -27.01 -18.63 21.19
C GLU A 232 -27.24 -17.40 22.06
N GLY A 233 -28.23 -16.58 21.68
CA GLY A 233 -28.54 -15.33 22.37
C GLY A 233 -27.40 -14.32 22.37
N ASP A 234 -27.32 -13.48 23.41
CA ASP A 234 -26.35 -12.38 23.57
C ASP A 234 -25.14 -12.73 24.45
N ALA A 235 -25.04 -13.97 24.92
CA ALA A 235 -23.97 -14.39 25.83
C ALA A 235 -22.62 -14.50 25.10
N PRO A 236 -21.51 -14.03 25.73
CA PRO A 236 -20.19 -14.22 25.14
C PRO A 236 -19.82 -15.71 25.09
N PRO A 237 -18.99 -16.12 24.12
CA PRO A 237 -18.53 -17.49 24.01
C PRO A 237 -17.64 -17.90 25.20
N PRO A 238 -17.41 -19.22 25.40
CA PRO A 238 -16.47 -19.72 26.39
C PRO A 238 -15.10 -19.03 26.31
N PHE A 239 -14.44 -18.85 27.45
CA PHE A 239 -13.23 -18.01 27.57
C PHE A 239 -12.15 -18.34 26.52
N TRP A 240 -11.87 -19.61 26.25
CA TRP A 240 -10.85 -19.98 25.29
C TRP A 240 -11.24 -19.67 23.83
N ILE A 241 -12.54 -19.84 23.47
CA ILE A 241 -13.06 -19.45 22.15
C ILE A 241 -13.01 -17.93 21.99
N ARG A 242 -13.44 -17.21 23.04
CA ARG A 242 -13.35 -15.75 23.08
C ARG A 242 -11.91 -15.26 22.91
N GLY A 243 -10.96 -15.87 23.61
CA GLY A 243 -9.54 -15.57 23.51
C GLY A 243 -9.00 -15.82 22.09
N LEU A 244 -9.39 -16.94 21.46
CA LEU A 244 -9.02 -17.25 20.08
C LEU A 244 -9.53 -16.17 19.12
N LEU A 245 -10.80 -15.80 19.18
CA LEU A 245 -11.41 -14.81 18.28
C LEU A 245 -10.83 -13.39 18.49
N VAL A 246 -10.57 -13.00 19.74
CA VAL A 246 -9.88 -11.74 20.03
C VAL A 246 -8.46 -11.74 19.46
N LEU A 247 -7.75 -12.86 19.56
CA LEU A 247 -6.39 -13.00 19.02
C LEU A 247 -6.39 -12.95 17.48
N THR A 248 -7.33 -13.62 16.82
CA THR A 248 -7.42 -13.59 15.35
C THR A 248 -7.82 -12.21 14.83
N CYS A 249 -8.78 -11.53 15.47
CA CYS A 249 -9.11 -10.13 15.20
C CYS A 249 -7.89 -9.22 15.36
N THR A 250 -7.11 -9.41 16.42
CA THR A 250 -5.85 -8.68 16.66
C THR A 250 -4.88 -8.89 15.50
N GLY A 251 -4.68 -10.14 15.11
CA GLY A 251 -3.75 -10.51 14.03
C GLY A 251 -4.15 -9.95 12.67
N VAL A 252 -5.45 -9.99 12.33
CA VAL A 252 -5.96 -9.40 11.08
C VAL A 252 -5.82 -7.88 11.10
N SER A 253 -6.18 -7.23 12.22
CA SER A 253 -6.05 -5.78 12.36
C SER A 253 -4.59 -5.31 12.22
N PHE A 254 -3.67 -6.01 12.87
CA PHE A 254 -2.23 -5.75 12.76
C PHE A 254 -1.73 -5.95 11.33
N ALA A 255 -2.07 -7.08 10.70
CA ALA A 255 -1.67 -7.39 9.34
C ALA A 255 -2.24 -6.39 8.32
N HIS A 256 -3.51 -5.98 8.49
CA HIS A 256 -4.15 -4.95 7.70
C HIS A 256 -3.40 -3.61 7.82
N GLY A 257 -3.17 -3.12 9.03
CA GLY A 257 -2.40 -1.89 9.25
C GLY A 257 -1.01 -1.96 8.62
N SER A 258 -0.30 -3.09 8.79
CA SER A 258 1.04 -3.29 8.22
C SER A 258 1.05 -3.22 6.69
N ASN A 259 0.10 -3.84 6.00
CA ASN A 259 0.05 -3.84 4.53
C ASN A 259 -0.59 -2.56 3.98
N ASP A 260 -1.78 -2.21 4.47
CA ASP A 260 -2.60 -1.17 3.89
C ASP A 260 -2.09 0.25 4.18
N GLY A 261 -1.57 0.50 5.38
CA GLY A 261 -0.98 1.81 5.70
C GLY A 261 0.23 2.18 4.84
N GLN A 262 0.90 1.20 4.23
CA GLN A 262 2.02 1.48 3.33
C GLN A 262 1.60 2.18 2.04
N LYS A 263 0.35 2.05 1.61
CA LYS A 263 -0.17 2.71 0.40
C LYS A 263 -0.13 4.22 0.53
N GLY A 264 -0.67 4.75 1.64
CA GLY A 264 -0.63 6.19 1.92
C GLY A 264 0.78 6.68 2.22
N MET A 265 1.60 5.88 2.92
CA MET A 265 3.00 6.24 3.10
C MET A 265 3.72 6.45 1.76
N GLY A 266 3.52 5.55 0.80
CA GLY A 266 4.11 5.67 -0.54
C GLY A 266 3.69 6.96 -1.23
N LEU A 267 2.39 7.26 -1.22
CA LEU A 267 1.86 8.49 -1.84
C LEU A 267 2.34 9.75 -1.12
N ILE A 268 2.38 9.75 0.20
CA ILE A 268 2.93 10.86 0.97
C ILE A 268 4.42 11.06 0.63
N MET A 269 5.21 9.99 0.55
CA MET A 269 6.61 10.10 0.13
C MET A 269 6.76 10.65 -1.27
N LEU A 270 5.90 10.25 -2.22
CA LEU A 270 5.89 10.80 -3.56
C LEU A 270 5.62 12.31 -3.54
N ILE A 271 4.63 12.75 -2.78
CA ILE A 271 4.30 14.18 -2.58
C ILE A 271 5.49 14.93 -1.99
N LEU A 272 6.08 14.42 -0.91
CA LEU A 272 7.18 15.05 -0.19
C LEU A 272 8.44 15.18 -1.05
N VAL A 273 8.84 14.11 -1.72
CA VAL A 273 10.00 14.11 -2.62
C VAL A 273 9.79 15.08 -3.78
N GLY A 274 8.57 15.17 -4.31
CA GLY A 274 8.25 16.08 -5.39
C GLY A 274 8.22 17.54 -4.96
N THR A 275 7.69 17.82 -3.77
CA THR A 275 7.47 19.21 -3.32
C THR A 275 8.68 19.78 -2.57
N VAL A 276 9.36 18.94 -1.79
CA VAL A 276 10.49 19.33 -0.93
C VAL A 276 11.65 18.33 -1.06
N PRO A 277 12.25 18.22 -2.26
CA PRO A 277 13.35 17.28 -2.49
C PRO A 277 14.55 17.51 -1.57
N THR A 278 14.79 18.75 -1.17
CA THR A 278 15.87 19.12 -0.24
C THR A 278 15.79 18.45 1.13
N ALA A 279 14.58 18.09 1.59
CA ALA A 279 14.39 17.41 2.86
C ALA A 279 14.14 15.89 2.69
N TYR A 280 13.55 15.46 1.57
CA TYR A 280 13.01 14.10 1.44
C TYR A 280 13.54 13.30 0.24
N ALA A 281 14.39 13.88 -0.61
CA ALA A 281 14.93 13.15 -1.76
C ALA A 281 15.95 12.08 -1.35
N LEU A 282 16.79 12.37 -0.36
CA LEU A 282 17.82 11.47 0.14
C LEU A 282 17.65 11.16 1.63
N ASN A 283 18.01 9.97 2.01
CA ASN A 283 17.97 9.52 3.41
C ASN A 283 19.14 10.09 4.21
N HIS A 284 18.91 11.15 4.95
CA HIS A 284 19.92 11.81 5.77
C HIS A 284 20.36 10.96 7.00
N ALA A 285 19.64 9.88 7.32
CA ALA A 285 20.02 8.96 8.39
C ALA A 285 21.10 7.94 7.98
N VAL A 286 21.49 7.90 6.71
CA VAL A 286 22.59 7.04 6.23
C VAL A 286 23.89 7.48 6.88
N SER A 287 24.54 6.54 7.60
CA SER A 287 25.77 6.79 8.34
C SER A 287 26.99 6.93 7.40
N ALA A 288 28.09 7.41 7.95
CA ALA A 288 29.35 7.49 7.19
C ALA A 288 29.87 6.11 6.77
N SER A 289 29.71 5.07 7.63
CA SER A 289 30.08 3.69 7.27
C SER A 289 29.20 3.17 6.12
N GLN A 290 27.90 3.36 6.18
CA GLN A 290 27.00 2.97 5.09
C GLN A 290 27.28 3.71 3.78
N THR A 291 27.70 4.98 3.85
CA THR A 291 28.15 5.73 2.67
C THR A 291 29.45 5.14 2.11
N ALA A 292 30.40 4.72 2.97
CA ALA A 292 31.61 4.04 2.52
C ALA A 292 31.29 2.68 1.86
N ASP A 293 30.36 1.91 2.43
CA ASP A 293 29.90 0.64 1.85
C ASP A 293 29.22 0.87 0.48
N PHE A 294 28.40 1.93 0.36
CA PHE A 294 27.82 2.35 -0.91
C PHE A 294 28.90 2.64 -1.97
N LEU A 295 29.94 3.41 -1.61
CA LEU A 295 31.02 3.76 -2.53
C LEU A 295 31.84 2.54 -2.96
N ALA A 296 32.14 1.63 -2.02
CA ALA A 296 32.84 0.38 -2.33
C ALA A 296 31.99 -0.50 -3.27
N SER A 297 30.69 -0.64 -2.97
CA SER A 297 29.74 -1.38 -3.80
C SER A 297 29.56 -0.76 -5.19
N SER A 298 29.56 0.58 -5.30
CA SER A 298 29.52 1.31 -6.58
C SER A 298 30.70 0.94 -7.48
N GLN A 299 31.93 0.99 -6.96
CA GLN A 299 33.13 0.64 -7.71
C GLN A 299 33.12 -0.82 -8.16
N GLN A 300 32.76 -1.74 -7.27
CA GLN A 300 32.67 -3.16 -7.58
C GLN A 300 31.62 -3.43 -8.66
N THR A 301 30.46 -2.77 -8.55
CA THR A 301 29.36 -2.98 -9.51
C THR A 301 29.71 -2.43 -10.89
N ALA A 302 30.32 -1.24 -10.96
CA ALA A 302 30.79 -0.69 -12.23
C ALA A 302 31.80 -1.61 -12.94
N GLN A 303 32.72 -2.22 -12.19
CA GLN A 303 33.66 -3.22 -12.73
C GLN A 303 32.94 -4.48 -13.21
N VAL A 304 31.97 -4.99 -12.47
CA VAL A 304 31.18 -6.14 -12.87
C VAL A 304 30.40 -5.83 -14.16
N VAL A 305 29.68 -4.71 -14.19
CA VAL A 305 28.87 -4.31 -15.36
C VAL A 305 29.76 -4.11 -16.60
N SER A 306 30.98 -3.58 -16.44
CA SER A 306 31.91 -3.37 -17.55
C SER A 306 32.33 -4.66 -18.26
N LYS A 307 32.29 -5.83 -17.60
CA LYS A 307 32.57 -7.14 -18.25
C LYS A 307 31.53 -7.48 -19.33
N TYR A 308 30.35 -6.90 -19.24
CA TYR A 308 29.20 -7.18 -20.12
C TYR A 308 28.93 -6.09 -21.16
N VAL A 309 29.86 -5.13 -21.26
CA VAL A 309 29.78 -4.05 -22.25
C VAL A 309 30.13 -4.61 -23.63
N GLN A 310 29.30 -4.28 -24.61
CA GLN A 310 29.57 -4.68 -26.01
C GLN A 310 30.63 -3.77 -26.65
N PRO A 311 31.53 -4.31 -27.49
CA PRO A 311 32.57 -3.50 -28.13
C PRO A 311 32.05 -2.39 -29.03
N SER A 312 30.82 -2.49 -29.53
CA SER A 312 30.15 -1.49 -30.37
C SER A 312 29.44 -0.39 -29.60
N ALA A 313 29.46 -0.45 -28.27
CA ALA A 313 28.74 0.51 -27.43
C ALA A 313 29.39 1.91 -27.52
N VAL A 314 28.57 2.92 -27.76
CA VAL A 314 28.96 4.34 -27.75
C VAL A 314 27.87 5.13 -27.01
N VAL A 315 28.22 5.71 -25.88
CA VAL A 315 27.31 6.45 -25.01
C VAL A 315 27.76 7.90 -24.93
N ALA A 316 26.89 8.81 -25.35
CA ALA A 316 27.12 10.24 -25.26
C ALA A 316 26.60 10.81 -23.92
N ASP A 317 25.44 10.36 -23.48
CA ASP A 317 24.81 10.69 -22.21
C ASP A 317 24.25 9.44 -21.54
N PRO A 318 24.90 8.94 -20.47
CA PRO A 318 24.46 7.72 -19.78
C PRO A 318 23.04 7.83 -19.22
N ARG A 319 22.64 9.02 -18.74
CA ARG A 319 21.31 9.24 -18.18
C ARG A 319 20.22 9.09 -19.24
N ASP A 320 20.43 9.68 -20.41
CA ASP A 320 19.47 9.62 -21.51
C ASP A 320 19.33 8.20 -22.05
N ASP A 321 20.44 7.48 -22.24
CA ASP A 321 20.42 6.08 -22.68
C ASP A 321 19.67 5.17 -21.70
N LEU A 322 19.92 5.31 -20.38
CA LEU A 322 19.22 4.53 -19.36
C LEU A 322 17.75 4.93 -19.23
N THR A 323 17.44 6.22 -19.27
CA THR A 323 16.04 6.69 -19.24
C THR A 323 15.28 6.18 -20.47
N ASN A 324 15.92 6.16 -21.64
CA ASN A 324 15.34 5.58 -22.84
C ASN A 324 15.11 4.06 -22.69
N TYR A 325 16.10 3.33 -22.16
CA TYR A 325 15.92 1.90 -21.86
C TYR A 325 14.76 1.65 -20.88
N ILE A 326 14.64 2.42 -19.79
CA ILE A 326 13.53 2.30 -18.86
C ILE A 326 12.19 2.55 -19.56
N ARG A 327 12.14 3.52 -20.47
CA ARG A 327 10.95 3.90 -21.22
C ARG A 327 10.52 2.85 -22.23
N THR A 328 11.45 2.40 -23.08
CA THR A 328 11.15 1.51 -24.22
C THR A 328 11.21 0.03 -23.86
N LYS A 329 11.94 -0.32 -22.80
CA LYS A 329 12.33 -1.70 -22.43
C LYS A 329 13.20 -2.39 -23.49
N GLU A 330 13.74 -1.62 -24.44
CA GLU A 330 14.61 -2.12 -25.49
C GLU A 330 16.07 -2.13 -25.01
N PHE A 331 16.56 -3.32 -24.67
CA PHE A 331 17.96 -3.53 -24.32
C PHE A 331 18.82 -3.45 -25.58
N ASN A 332 19.81 -2.57 -25.58
CA ASN A 332 20.71 -2.37 -26.72
C ASN A 332 22.19 -2.41 -26.28
N ALA A 333 23.10 -2.25 -27.25
CA ALA A 333 24.54 -2.29 -27.00
C ALA A 333 25.00 -1.24 -25.97
N ASN A 334 24.35 -0.08 -25.91
CA ASN A 334 24.71 1.02 -25.03
C ASN A 334 24.30 0.81 -23.57
N THR A 335 23.26 -0.01 -23.32
CA THR A 335 22.64 -0.12 -21.99
C THR A 335 23.65 -0.46 -20.88
N MET A 336 24.55 -1.43 -21.11
CA MET A 336 25.52 -1.83 -20.09
C MET A 336 26.65 -0.81 -19.93
N LEU A 337 27.10 -0.16 -21.02
CA LEU A 337 28.09 0.90 -20.95
C LEU A 337 27.54 2.12 -20.20
N ALA A 338 26.33 2.56 -20.55
CA ALA A 338 25.64 3.64 -19.88
C ALA A 338 25.45 3.34 -18.37
N LEU A 339 25.04 2.12 -18.03
CA LEU A 339 24.89 1.69 -16.63
C LEU A 339 26.22 1.76 -15.88
N SER A 340 27.31 1.26 -16.46
CA SER A 340 28.65 1.28 -15.83
C SER A 340 29.13 2.72 -15.62
N GLN A 341 29.00 3.58 -16.62
CA GLN A 341 29.40 4.98 -16.55
C GLN A 341 28.58 5.73 -15.51
N TYR A 342 27.27 5.55 -15.50
CA TYR A 342 26.39 6.28 -14.60
C TYR A 342 26.54 5.84 -13.13
N ILE A 343 26.83 4.57 -12.89
CA ILE A 343 27.23 4.07 -11.55
C ILE A 343 28.50 4.79 -11.05
N ASN A 344 29.50 4.98 -11.93
CA ASN A 344 30.73 5.67 -11.59
C ASN A 344 30.49 7.18 -11.34
N GLU A 345 29.65 7.83 -12.14
CA GLU A 345 29.29 9.26 -11.97
C GLU A 345 28.64 9.49 -10.61
N ILE A 346 27.61 8.71 -10.26
CA ILE A 346 26.96 8.78 -8.95
C ILE A 346 27.96 8.52 -7.82
N GLY A 347 28.82 7.49 -7.96
CA GLY A 347 29.84 7.16 -6.97
C GLY A 347 30.83 8.31 -6.76
N ASN A 348 31.25 8.99 -7.84
CA ASN A 348 32.15 10.14 -7.76
C ASN A 348 31.47 11.34 -7.09
N GLU A 349 30.22 11.63 -7.45
CA GLU A 349 29.46 12.72 -6.85
C GLU A 349 29.25 12.51 -5.35
N VAL A 350 28.86 11.30 -4.93
CA VAL A 350 28.71 10.95 -3.48
C VAL A 350 30.04 11.06 -2.75
N ARG A 351 31.17 10.66 -3.38
CA ARG A 351 32.52 10.75 -2.80
C ARG A 351 32.93 12.20 -2.53
N GLU A 352 32.57 13.13 -3.41
CA GLU A 352 32.84 14.57 -3.23
C GLU A 352 32.23 15.08 -1.93
N PHE A 353 31.01 14.66 -1.60
CA PHE A 353 30.29 15.11 -0.42
C PHE A 353 30.59 14.31 0.86
N LYS A 354 31.28 13.18 0.76
CA LYS A 354 31.65 12.25 1.86
C LYS A 354 30.47 11.58 2.58
N MET A 355 29.33 12.24 2.67
CA MET A 355 28.09 11.71 3.25
C MET A 355 26.86 12.25 2.49
N LEU A 356 25.81 11.43 2.36
CA LEU A 356 24.59 11.85 1.67
C LEU A 356 23.92 13.09 2.28
N ARG A 357 24.02 13.27 3.59
CA ARG A 357 23.50 14.47 4.27
C ARG A 357 24.22 15.77 3.94
N ASN A 358 25.41 15.68 3.36
CA ASN A 358 26.21 16.85 2.97
C ASN A 358 26.00 17.26 1.51
N VAL A 359 25.17 16.53 0.77
CA VAL A 359 24.82 16.88 -0.61
C VAL A 359 24.13 18.26 -0.62
N PRO A 360 24.57 19.20 -1.46
CA PRO A 360 23.92 20.51 -1.56
C PRO A 360 22.45 20.39 -1.95
N SER A 361 21.62 21.26 -1.39
CA SER A 361 20.16 21.21 -1.55
C SER A 361 19.68 21.28 -3.00
N ASP A 362 20.40 22.00 -3.85
CA ASP A 362 20.14 22.13 -5.29
C ASP A 362 20.48 20.86 -6.09
N LYS A 363 21.36 20.00 -5.54
CA LYS A 363 21.78 18.72 -6.17
C LYS A 363 21.00 17.51 -5.66
N MET A 364 20.38 17.58 -4.48
CA MET A 364 19.71 16.41 -3.85
C MET A 364 18.67 15.78 -4.73
N GLY A 365 17.82 16.58 -5.38
CA GLY A 365 16.76 16.09 -6.27
C GLY A 365 17.33 15.37 -7.50
N ASN A 366 18.39 15.91 -8.09
CA ASN A 366 19.06 15.32 -9.23
C ASN A 366 19.74 14.00 -8.85
N LEU A 367 20.55 13.99 -7.80
CA LEU A 367 21.24 12.78 -7.33
C LEU A 367 20.26 11.67 -6.97
N ARG A 368 19.14 12.00 -6.32
CA ARG A 368 18.07 11.01 -6.06
C ARG A 368 17.50 10.42 -7.34
N ASN A 369 17.23 11.26 -8.34
CA ASN A 369 16.69 10.82 -9.61
C ASN A 369 17.68 9.93 -10.36
N ASP A 370 18.95 10.25 -10.30
CA ASP A 370 20.03 9.50 -10.91
C ASP A 370 20.17 8.11 -10.24
N MET A 371 20.16 8.06 -8.92
CA MET A 371 20.09 6.82 -8.16
C MET A 371 18.84 5.99 -8.51
N TYR A 372 17.68 6.65 -8.70
CA TYR A 372 16.47 5.95 -9.10
C TYR A 372 16.58 5.34 -10.49
N VAL A 373 17.12 6.06 -11.46
CA VAL A 373 17.35 5.56 -12.84
C VAL A 373 18.25 4.33 -12.82
N VAL A 374 19.35 4.35 -12.09
CA VAL A 374 20.25 3.19 -11.98
C VAL A 374 19.56 2.01 -11.28
N SER A 375 18.90 2.24 -10.14
CA SER A 375 18.19 1.17 -9.40
C SER A 375 17.11 0.52 -10.26
N GLU A 376 16.36 1.33 -11.03
CA GLU A 376 15.31 0.85 -11.91
C GLU A 376 15.86 0.10 -13.13
N THR A 377 16.97 0.58 -13.70
CA THR A 377 17.68 -0.11 -14.78
C THR A 377 18.12 -1.50 -14.33
N ILE A 378 18.77 -1.63 -13.16
CA ILE A 378 19.19 -2.92 -12.61
C ILE A 378 17.97 -3.85 -12.45
N ARG A 379 16.86 -3.35 -11.88
CA ARG A 379 15.62 -4.11 -11.72
C ARG A 379 15.09 -4.65 -13.06
N LEU A 380 15.12 -3.83 -14.10
CA LEU A 380 14.61 -4.21 -15.42
C LEU A 380 15.52 -5.21 -16.12
N VAL A 381 16.83 -5.04 -16.04
CA VAL A 381 17.82 -5.97 -16.58
C VAL A 381 17.69 -7.34 -15.92
N GLU A 382 17.51 -7.39 -14.59
CA GLU A 382 17.25 -8.64 -13.87
C GLU A 382 15.95 -9.31 -14.31
N LYS A 383 14.85 -8.54 -14.40
CA LYS A 383 13.51 -9.05 -14.72
C LYS A 383 13.40 -9.55 -16.18
N ALA A 384 14.07 -8.89 -17.11
CA ALA A 384 14.04 -9.26 -18.53
C ALA A 384 14.85 -10.54 -18.84
N GLY A 385 15.48 -11.15 -17.84
CA GLY A 385 16.34 -12.32 -18.03
C GLY A 385 17.66 -12.00 -18.75
N GLN A 386 17.96 -10.73 -18.97
CA GLN A 386 19.19 -10.28 -19.62
C GLN A 386 20.43 -10.51 -18.74
N THR A 387 20.21 -10.74 -17.44
CA THR A 387 21.23 -11.23 -16.49
C THR A 387 21.48 -12.73 -16.62
N THR A 388 20.87 -13.44 -17.56
CA THR A 388 21.15 -14.88 -17.76
C THR A 388 22.62 -15.13 -18.07
N GLN A 389 23.27 -14.15 -18.69
CA GLN A 389 24.72 -14.18 -18.97
C GLN A 389 25.58 -13.83 -17.76
N PHE A 390 25.02 -13.28 -16.69
CA PHE A 390 25.75 -12.90 -15.50
C PHE A 390 25.99 -14.13 -14.61
N ASP A 391 27.21 -14.24 -14.09
CA ASP A 391 27.54 -15.22 -13.07
C ASP A 391 26.71 -14.99 -11.80
N VAL A 392 26.54 -16.04 -11.00
CA VAL A 392 25.77 -15.99 -9.74
C VAL A 392 26.34 -14.93 -8.80
N ASP A 393 27.65 -14.76 -8.76
CA ASP A 393 28.30 -13.79 -7.89
C ASP A 393 28.16 -12.37 -8.43
N ASP A 394 28.21 -12.16 -9.75
CA ASP A 394 27.95 -10.87 -10.38
C ASP A 394 26.49 -10.40 -10.11
N LYS A 395 25.51 -11.31 -10.15
CA LYS A 395 24.13 -11.01 -9.74
C LYS A 395 24.01 -10.54 -8.28
N LYS A 396 24.77 -11.18 -7.37
CA LYS A 396 24.81 -10.76 -5.96
C LYS A 396 25.39 -9.35 -5.79
N VAL A 397 26.41 -9.01 -6.58
CA VAL A 397 27.00 -7.66 -6.56
C VAL A 397 25.99 -6.61 -7.00
N LEU A 398 25.28 -6.84 -8.12
CA LEU A 398 24.21 -5.93 -8.57
C LEU A 398 23.09 -5.79 -7.51
N ALA A 399 22.62 -6.90 -6.96
CA ALA A 399 21.58 -6.90 -5.93
C ALA A 399 22.03 -6.15 -4.65
N ASN A 400 23.29 -6.31 -4.25
CA ASN A 400 23.86 -5.59 -3.10
C ASN A 400 23.92 -4.07 -3.38
N TYR A 401 24.40 -3.67 -4.54
CA TYR A 401 24.44 -2.26 -4.92
C TYR A 401 23.03 -1.64 -4.97
N LYS A 402 22.08 -2.35 -5.58
CA LYS A 402 20.68 -1.94 -5.58
C LYS A 402 20.15 -1.73 -4.17
N LYS A 403 20.50 -2.61 -3.21
CA LYS A 403 20.10 -2.47 -1.81
C LYS A 403 20.66 -1.18 -1.18
N HIS A 404 21.89 -0.80 -1.49
CA HIS A 404 22.47 0.46 -1.01
C HIS A 404 21.79 1.69 -1.64
N MET A 405 21.42 1.62 -2.93
CA MET A 405 20.64 2.67 -3.60
C MET A 405 19.26 2.83 -2.96
N ASP A 406 18.59 1.70 -2.70
CA ASP A 406 17.27 1.68 -2.07
C ASP A 406 17.33 2.25 -0.64
N LEU A 407 18.40 1.97 0.13
CA LEU A 407 18.61 2.55 1.46
C LEU A 407 18.77 4.07 1.41
N ALA A 408 19.41 4.58 0.35
CA ALA A 408 19.63 6.01 0.16
C ALA A 408 18.39 6.77 -0.30
N THR A 409 17.49 6.13 -1.07
CA THR A 409 16.37 6.79 -1.76
C THR A 409 14.98 6.31 -1.33
N LYS A 410 14.88 5.12 -0.74
CA LYS A 410 13.61 4.52 -0.30
C LYS A 410 13.55 4.47 1.22
N PHE A 411 13.13 5.54 1.82
CA PHE A 411 12.93 5.65 3.28
C PHE A 411 11.59 6.31 3.58
N ILE A 412 11.08 6.08 4.77
CA ILE A 412 9.83 6.70 5.24
C ILE A 412 10.13 7.35 6.59
N PRO A 413 10.04 8.69 6.68
CA PRO A 413 10.23 9.40 7.94
C PRO A 413 9.29 8.89 9.04
N PRO A 414 9.73 8.80 10.30
CA PRO A 414 8.87 8.32 11.40
C PRO A 414 7.56 9.06 11.52
N TRP A 415 7.55 10.38 11.29
CA TRP A 415 6.32 11.17 11.38
C TRP A 415 5.29 10.79 10.31
N VAL A 416 5.72 10.39 9.11
CA VAL A 416 4.81 9.89 8.06
C VAL A 416 4.13 8.61 8.53
N LYS A 417 4.89 7.69 9.14
CA LYS A 417 4.31 6.47 9.72
C LYS A 417 3.27 6.79 10.80
N VAL A 418 3.59 7.71 11.70
CA VAL A 418 2.67 8.13 12.77
C VAL A 418 1.42 8.80 12.20
N ALA A 419 1.57 9.72 11.24
CA ALA A 419 0.45 10.42 10.63
C ALA A 419 -0.51 9.45 9.90
N VAL A 420 0.04 8.52 9.12
CA VAL A 420 -0.74 7.47 8.45
C VAL A 420 -1.38 6.51 9.46
N ALA A 421 -0.64 6.09 10.49
CA ALA A 421 -1.17 5.24 11.56
C ALA A 421 -2.35 5.89 12.29
N MET A 422 -2.25 7.19 12.56
CA MET A 422 -3.34 7.97 13.16
C MET A 422 -4.54 8.06 12.21
N ALA A 423 -4.33 8.38 10.94
CA ALA A 423 -5.41 8.49 9.96
C ALA A 423 -6.14 7.15 9.78
N LEU A 424 -5.41 6.07 9.53
CA LEU A 424 -5.96 4.73 9.37
C LEU A 424 -6.64 4.24 10.65
N GLY A 425 -5.95 4.32 11.80
CA GLY A 425 -6.47 3.85 13.09
C GLY A 425 -7.71 4.59 13.56
N LEU A 426 -7.77 5.91 13.41
CA LEU A 426 -8.96 6.71 13.72
C LEU A 426 -10.09 6.46 12.71
N GLY A 427 -9.73 6.26 11.43
CA GLY A 427 -10.70 5.90 10.39
C GLY A 427 -11.46 4.63 10.74
N THR A 428 -10.80 3.61 11.33
CA THR A 428 -11.45 2.36 11.74
C THR A 428 -12.59 2.56 12.73
N MET A 429 -12.59 3.65 13.49
CA MET A 429 -13.59 3.91 14.54
C MET A 429 -14.88 4.55 14.00
N ILE A 430 -14.90 4.94 12.72
CA ILE A 430 -16.04 5.63 12.08
C ILE A 430 -16.56 4.80 10.91
N GLY A 431 -17.87 4.89 10.64
CA GLY A 431 -18.47 4.39 9.41
C GLY A 431 -18.54 2.86 9.24
N TRP A 432 -17.95 2.08 10.11
CA TRP A 432 -17.76 0.63 10.05
C TRP A 432 -19.06 -0.20 9.93
N LYS A 433 -20.17 0.29 10.51
CA LYS A 433 -21.42 -0.47 10.66
C LYS A 433 -21.95 -1.04 9.34
N ARG A 434 -21.95 -0.26 8.26
CA ARG A 434 -22.55 -0.67 6.96
C ARG A 434 -21.87 -1.91 6.39
N ILE A 435 -20.54 -1.94 6.45
CA ILE A 435 -19.73 -3.03 5.90
C ILE A 435 -19.74 -4.24 6.84
N VAL A 436 -19.69 -4.02 8.15
CA VAL A 436 -19.77 -5.10 9.16
C VAL A 436 -21.06 -5.89 9.02
N VAL A 437 -22.20 -5.24 8.80
CA VAL A 437 -23.48 -5.92 8.54
C VAL A 437 -23.42 -6.78 7.26
N THR A 438 -22.80 -6.27 6.20
CA THR A 438 -22.68 -7.06 4.96
C THR A 438 -21.82 -8.30 5.16
N VAL A 439 -20.67 -8.17 5.81
CA VAL A 439 -19.73 -9.30 6.02
C VAL A 439 -20.28 -10.32 7.02
N GLY A 440 -20.89 -9.85 8.12
CA GLY A 440 -21.37 -10.72 9.20
C GLY A 440 -22.71 -11.40 8.94
N GLU A 441 -23.62 -10.75 8.19
CA GLU A 441 -25.01 -11.26 8.04
C GLU A 441 -25.38 -11.65 6.61
N LYS A 442 -24.80 -10.98 5.59
CA LYS A 442 -25.33 -11.08 4.23
C LYS A 442 -24.58 -12.07 3.34
N ILE A 443 -23.43 -12.59 3.74
CA ILE A 443 -22.68 -13.58 2.94
C ILE A 443 -23.29 -14.96 3.09
N GLY A 444 -23.56 -15.39 4.31
CA GLY A 444 -24.14 -16.70 4.62
C GLY A 444 -25.65 -16.68 4.81
N LYS A 445 -26.30 -17.85 4.65
CA LYS A 445 -27.72 -18.04 4.96
C LYS A 445 -27.96 -18.30 6.45
N SER A 446 -26.92 -18.62 7.22
CA SER A 446 -26.95 -18.84 8.66
C SER A 446 -25.93 -17.93 9.36
N HIS A 447 -26.07 -17.79 10.67
CA HIS A 447 -25.09 -17.09 11.49
C HIS A 447 -23.70 -17.72 11.38
N LEU A 448 -22.67 -16.87 11.45
CA LEU A 448 -21.27 -17.28 11.48
C LEU A 448 -20.98 -18.04 12.78
N THR A 449 -20.43 -19.26 12.68
CA THR A 449 -19.94 -19.99 13.85
C THR A 449 -18.58 -19.48 14.29
N TYR A 450 -18.20 -19.75 15.53
CA TYR A 450 -16.88 -19.34 16.06
C TYR A 450 -15.73 -19.89 15.23
N GLY A 451 -15.79 -21.19 14.85
CA GLY A 451 -14.76 -21.83 14.04
C GLY A 451 -14.67 -21.30 12.61
N GLN A 452 -15.81 -20.94 11.99
CA GLN A 452 -15.82 -20.30 10.67
C GLN A 452 -15.12 -18.95 10.71
N GLY A 453 -15.46 -18.12 11.72
CA GLY A 453 -14.83 -16.83 11.90
C GLY A 453 -13.34 -16.94 12.13
N ALA A 454 -12.91 -17.79 13.06
CA ALA A 454 -11.49 -18.01 13.35
C ALA A 454 -10.71 -18.51 12.12
N ALA A 455 -11.24 -19.47 11.36
CA ALA A 455 -10.58 -19.98 10.17
C ALA A 455 -10.44 -18.92 9.06
N ALA A 456 -11.46 -18.08 8.85
CA ALA A 456 -11.41 -16.98 7.90
C ALA A 456 -10.36 -15.93 8.31
N GLU A 457 -10.32 -15.53 9.58
CA GLU A 457 -9.38 -14.53 10.10
C GLU A 457 -7.94 -15.04 10.11
N ILE A 458 -7.67 -16.28 10.52
CA ILE A 458 -6.31 -16.86 10.48
C ILE A 458 -5.80 -16.90 9.03
N THR A 459 -6.66 -17.31 8.09
CA THR A 459 -6.31 -17.32 6.67
C THR A 459 -6.02 -15.93 6.15
N ALA A 460 -6.84 -14.93 6.50
CA ALA A 460 -6.65 -13.56 6.11
C ALA A 460 -5.33 -13.00 6.69
N MET A 461 -5.10 -13.15 7.98
CA MET A 461 -3.87 -12.72 8.65
C MET A 461 -2.64 -13.32 7.97
N ALA A 462 -2.60 -14.64 7.77
CA ALA A 462 -1.45 -15.31 7.16
C ALA A 462 -1.20 -14.85 5.71
N THR A 463 -2.26 -14.68 4.92
CA THR A 463 -2.17 -14.22 3.53
C THR A 463 -1.65 -12.79 3.45
N ILE A 464 -2.19 -11.88 4.28
CA ILE A 464 -1.80 -10.47 4.29
C ILE A 464 -0.34 -10.33 4.75
N MET A 465 0.06 -11.01 5.83
CA MET A 465 1.44 -10.97 6.33
C MET A 465 2.45 -11.55 5.33
N THR A 466 2.07 -12.60 4.59
CA THR A 466 2.91 -13.16 3.53
C THR A 466 3.10 -12.16 2.38
N ALA A 467 2.01 -11.54 1.94
CA ALA A 467 2.06 -10.51 0.89
C ALA A 467 2.90 -9.29 1.32
N ASP A 468 2.76 -8.85 2.59
CA ASP A 468 3.54 -7.75 3.15
C ASP A 468 5.05 -8.03 3.11
N ARG A 469 5.48 -9.24 3.50
CA ARG A 469 6.88 -9.66 3.41
C ARG A 469 7.43 -9.71 1.99
N LEU A 470 6.56 -10.01 1.02
CA LEU A 470 6.91 -10.03 -0.40
C LEU A 470 6.83 -8.64 -1.06
N GLY A 471 6.44 -7.61 -0.32
CA GLY A 471 6.24 -6.25 -0.85
C GLY A 471 5.08 -6.15 -1.84
N LEU A 472 4.09 -7.05 -1.73
CA LEU A 472 2.94 -7.10 -2.63
C LEU A 472 1.71 -6.50 -1.96
N PRO A 473 0.97 -5.62 -2.64
CA PRO A 473 -0.34 -5.21 -2.19
C PRO A 473 -1.31 -6.40 -2.30
N VAL A 474 -2.16 -6.55 -1.31
CA VAL A 474 -3.22 -7.56 -1.27
C VAL A 474 -4.54 -6.90 -0.89
N SER A 475 -5.65 -7.51 -1.28
CA SER A 475 -6.96 -7.06 -0.84
C SER A 475 -7.36 -7.76 0.45
N THR A 476 -7.24 -7.07 1.56
CA THR A 476 -7.64 -7.56 2.88
C THR A 476 -9.13 -7.90 2.92
N THR A 477 -9.96 -7.03 2.32
CA THR A 477 -11.41 -7.21 2.17
C THR A 477 -11.78 -8.46 1.38
N HIS A 478 -11.12 -8.69 0.23
CA HIS A 478 -11.41 -9.85 -0.61
C HIS A 478 -10.99 -11.15 0.06
N VAL A 479 -9.82 -11.18 0.70
CA VAL A 479 -9.33 -12.38 1.40
C VAL A 479 -10.28 -12.79 2.52
N LEU A 480 -10.70 -11.84 3.36
CA LEU A 480 -11.58 -12.19 4.48
C LEU A 480 -13.00 -12.51 4.02
N SER A 481 -13.61 -11.69 3.16
CA SER A 481 -14.97 -11.94 2.68
C SER A 481 -15.07 -13.26 1.92
N SER A 482 -14.07 -13.60 1.10
CA SER A 482 -14.01 -14.91 0.44
C SER A 482 -13.73 -16.04 1.44
N GLY A 483 -12.91 -15.79 2.48
CA GLY A 483 -12.68 -16.74 3.57
C GLY A 483 -13.95 -17.08 4.32
N VAL A 484 -14.76 -16.09 4.67
CA VAL A 484 -16.09 -16.29 5.26
C VAL A 484 -16.97 -17.12 4.32
N ALA A 485 -17.03 -16.76 3.03
CA ALA A 485 -17.81 -17.52 2.04
C ALA A 485 -17.30 -18.97 1.90
N GLY A 486 -15.98 -19.19 1.88
CA GLY A 486 -15.36 -20.50 1.80
C GLY A 486 -15.69 -21.39 3.02
N THR A 487 -15.60 -20.84 4.22
CA THR A 487 -15.98 -21.57 5.45
C THR A 487 -17.46 -21.89 5.50
N MET A 488 -18.33 -21.02 5.00
CA MET A 488 -19.77 -21.28 4.91
C MET A 488 -20.10 -22.35 3.88
N ALA A 489 -19.42 -22.35 2.74
CA ALA A 489 -19.56 -23.41 1.73
C ALA A 489 -19.11 -24.77 2.29
N ALA A 490 -17.95 -24.82 2.95
CA ALA A 490 -17.42 -26.05 3.58
C ALA A 490 -18.29 -26.57 4.73
N ASN A 491 -18.99 -25.68 5.42
CA ASN A 491 -19.90 -26.04 6.52
C ASN A 491 -21.32 -26.40 6.03
N HIS A 492 -21.60 -26.36 4.73
CA HIS A 492 -22.91 -26.55 4.13
C HIS A 492 -24.03 -25.65 4.68
N THR A 493 -23.65 -24.46 5.21
CA THR A 493 -24.60 -23.48 5.75
C THR A 493 -25.26 -22.63 4.68
N GLY A 494 -24.78 -22.73 3.44
CA GLY A 494 -25.32 -22.04 2.27
C GLY A 494 -24.86 -20.60 2.14
N LEU A 495 -24.85 -20.11 0.91
CA LEU A 495 -24.47 -18.73 0.55
C LEU A 495 -25.69 -17.95 0.04
N GLN A 496 -25.73 -16.66 0.35
CA GLN A 496 -26.70 -15.72 -0.23
C GLN A 496 -26.17 -15.25 -1.59
N TRP A 497 -26.58 -15.93 -2.66
CA TRP A 497 -26.05 -15.71 -4.00
C TRP A 497 -26.20 -14.29 -4.52
N GLU A 498 -27.25 -13.58 -4.11
CA GLU A 498 -27.42 -12.17 -4.47
C GLU A 498 -26.28 -11.31 -3.90
N THR A 499 -25.95 -11.51 -2.62
CA THR A 499 -24.83 -10.79 -1.99
C THR A 499 -23.49 -11.19 -2.62
N VAL A 500 -23.25 -12.49 -2.81
CA VAL A 500 -22.02 -12.98 -3.45
C VAL A 500 -21.84 -12.39 -4.85
N ARG A 501 -22.92 -12.32 -5.64
CA ARG A 501 -22.91 -11.71 -6.96
C ARG A 501 -22.58 -10.21 -6.88
N ASN A 502 -23.22 -9.48 -5.96
CA ASN A 502 -22.99 -8.04 -5.79
C ASN A 502 -21.58 -7.73 -5.33
N LEU A 503 -21.01 -8.56 -4.43
CA LEU A 503 -19.61 -8.49 -4.03
C LEU A 503 -18.66 -8.75 -5.22
N ALA A 504 -18.91 -9.81 -5.97
CA ALA A 504 -18.10 -10.15 -7.15
C ALA A 504 -18.15 -9.03 -8.20
N LEU A 505 -19.32 -8.44 -8.44
CA LEU A 505 -19.48 -7.29 -9.33
C LEU A 505 -18.71 -6.07 -8.82
N ALA A 506 -18.82 -5.75 -7.52
CA ALA A 506 -18.06 -4.65 -6.94
C ALA A 506 -16.55 -4.88 -7.09
N TRP A 507 -16.06 -6.11 -6.88
CA TRP A 507 -14.65 -6.46 -7.02
C TRP A 507 -14.15 -6.30 -8.46
N VAL A 508 -14.91 -6.79 -9.44
CA VAL A 508 -14.55 -6.69 -10.86
C VAL A 508 -14.61 -5.24 -11.34
N LEU A 509 -15.63 -4.48 -10.93
CA LEU A 509 -15.84 -3.10 -11.38
C LEU A 509 -14.88 -2.10 -10.72
N THR A 510 -14.34 -2.39 -9.53
CA THR A 510 -13.48 -1.46 -8.80
C THR A 510 -12.30 -1.00 -9.64
N LEU A 511 -11.57 -1.94 -10.27
CA LEU A 511 -10.37 -1.61 -11.01
C LEU A 511 -10.68 -0.77 -12.27
N PRO A 512 -11.58 -1.16 -13.19
CA PRO A 512 -11.89 -0.37 -14.38
C PRO A 512 -12.52 0.99 -14.06
N VAL A 513 -13.39 1.08 -13.05
CA VAL A 513 -14.00 2.36 -12.69
C VAL A 513 -12.97 3.31 -12.07
N ALA A 514 -12.10 2.81 -11.20
CA ALA A 514 -11.01 3.61 -10.65
C ALA A 514 -10.06 4.10 -11.75
N MET A 515 -9.75 3.26 -12.74
CA MET A 515 -8.93 3.64 -13.91
C MET A 515 -9.58 4.76 -14.72
N LEU A 516 -10.86 4.61 -15.05
CA LEU A 516 -11.58 5.62 -15.84
C LEU A 516 -11.71 6.95 -15.07
N LEU A 517 -12.07 6.88 -13.79
CA LEU A 517 -12.25 8.06 -12.96
C LEU A 517 -10.93 8.83 -12.78
N SER A 518 -9.85 8.13 -12.44
CA SER A 518 -8.53 8.76 -12.24
C SER A 518 -7.94 9.29 -13.55
N GLY A 519 -8.09 8.56 -14.63
CA GLY A 519 -7.67 9.01 -15.97
C GLY A 519 -8.39 10.28 -16.42
N PHE A 520 -9.72 10.34 -16.19
CA PHE A 520 -10.53 11.52 -16.48
C PHE A 520 -10.14 12.72 -15.60
N LEU A 521 -9.95 12.49 -14.29
CA LEU A 521 -9.50 13.55 -13.38
C LEU A 521 -8.11 14.05 -13.74
N PHE A 522 -7.18 13.15 -14.09
CA PHE A 522 -5.84 13.54 -14.54
C PHE A 522 -5.89 14.39 -15.81
N TRP A 523 -6.67 13.97 -16.79
CA TRP A 523 -6.88 14.74 -18.02
C TRP A 523 -7.45 16.13 -17.75
N THR A 524 -8.38 16.25 -16.78
CA THR A 524 -8.95 17.53 -16.35
C THR A 524 -7.90 18.40 -15.63
N PHE A 525 -7.20 17.82 -14.63
CA PHE A 525 -6.26 18.57 -13.81
C PHE A 525 -5.03 19.05 -14.59
N ARG A 526 -4.59 18.28 -15.60
CA ARG A 526 -3.52 18.72 -16.51
C ARG A 526 -3.83 20.02 -17.29
N ARG A 527 -5.06 20.47 -17.28
CA ARG A 527 -5.49 21.75 -17.87
C ARG A 527 -5.57 22.87 -16.85
N VAL A 528 -5.55 22.53 -15.57
CA VAL A 528 -5.60 23.47 -14.45
C VAL A 528 -4.21 23.73 -13.90
N PHE A 529 -3.38 22.72 -13.82
CA PHE A 529 -1.98 22.75 -13.40
C PHE A 529 -1.05 22.77 -14.63
#